data_ce7e284ba99368e26e5cc7cca4dba1b3
#
_entry.id   ce7e284ba99368e26e5cc7cca4dba1b3
#
_cell.length_a   1.000
_cell.length_b   1.000
_cell.length_c   1.000
_cell.angle_alpha   90.00
_cell.angle_beta   90.00
_cell.angle_gamma   90.00
#
_symmetry.space_group_name_H-M   'P 1'
#
loop_
_entity.id
_entity.type
_entity.pdbx_description
1 polymer ?
#
loop_
_entity_poly.entity_id
_entity_poly.type
_entity_poly.pdbx_seq_one_letter_code
_entity_poly.pdbx_strand_id
1 'polypeptide(L)'
;IDRGIEGYSVVRSHLAIGRSDLGILLLDSIEGVTEQDTKIAGIIIKQGRACFLLVNKWDLREGDSQARQEVELELRRRFPFLTWAPVLFASAAHPDSLSQLFPTIDRVFAAFSKRIPTGALNKFLQEILATHPLPVRKGKPTKITKSAFMTQVATQPPVFALFVGHPDNITPAYLRFLENQLREEYGFEGTPIRMLVRKK
;
A
#
# COMPACT_ATOMS: atom_id res chain seq x y z
N ILE A 1 2.32 -25.07 -26.57
CA ILE A 1 3.69 -25.09 -25.99
C ILE A 1 3.93 -23.89 -25.05
N ASP A 2 3.21 -22.78 -25.20
CA ASP A 2 3.42 -21.54 -24.40
C ASP A 2 2.92 -21.59 -22.96
N ARG A 3 1.90 -22.36 -22.65
CA ARG A 3 1.33 -22.42 -21.27
C ARG A 3 2.29 -22.93 -20.18
N GLY A 4 3.31 -23.67 -20.55
CA GLY A 4 4.31 -24.18 -19.60
C GLY A 4 5.30 -23.11 -19.16
N ILE A 5 5.77 -22.27 -20.07
CA ILE A 5 6.80 -21.25 -19.80
C ILE A 5 6.22 -20.09 -18.98
N GLU A 6 5.01 -19.65 -19.32
CA GLU A 6 4.28 -18.63 -18.55
C GLU A 6 3.99 -19.08 -17.11
N GLY A 7 3.58 -20.33 -16.92
CA GLY A 7 3.36 -20.91 -15.60
C GLY A 7 4.63 -20.93 -14.74
N TYR A 8 5.78 -21.28 -15.31
CA TYR A 8 7.07 -21.25 -14.62
C TYR A 8 7.51 -19.83 -14.25
N SER A 9 7.27 -18.85 -15.12
CA SER A 9 7.59 -17.45 -14.85
C SER A 9 6.81 -16.89 -13.67
N VAL A 10 5.50 -17.17 -13.61
CA VAL A 10 4.62 -16.74 -12.50
C VAL A 10 5.04 -17.38 -11.18
N VAL A 11 5.37 -18.68 -11.17
CA VAL A 11 5.84 -19.37 -9.95
C VAL A 11 7.17 -18.80 -9.46
N ARG A 12 8.11 -18.52 -10.34
CA ARG A 12 9.39 -17.88 -9.99
C ARG A 12 9.19 -16.48 -9.42
N SER A 13 8.32 -15.68 -10.03
CA SER A 13 7.97 -14.35 -9.53
C SER A 13 7.35 -14.43 -8.13
N HIS A 14 6.46 -15.39 -7.88
CA HIS A 14 5.87 -15.64 -6.56
C HIS A 14 6.93 -15.95 -5.50
N LEU A 15 7.88 -16.83 -5.83
CA LEU A 15 8.97 -17.21 -4.91
C LEU A 15 9.92 -16.04 -4.65
N ALA A 16 10.27 -15.27 -5.69
CA ALA A 16 11.14 -14.11 -5.56
C ALA A 16 10.50 -13.02 -4.69
N ILE A 17 9.23 -12.67 -4.95
CA ILE A 17 8.46 -11.73 -4.15
C ILE A 17 8.34 -12.21 -2.70
N GLY A 18 8.13 -13.51 -2.48
CA GLY A 18 8.04 -14.09 -1.14
C GLY A 18 9.31 -13.95 -0.30
N ARG A 19 10.47 -13.82 -0.93
CA ARG A 19 11.79 -13.69 -0.28
C ARG A 19 12.26 -12.24 -0.16
N SER A 20 11.61 -11.30 -0.86
CA SER A 20 11.96 -9.88 -0.83
C SER A 20 11.20 -9.14 0.26
N ASP A 21 11.73 -8.05 0.75
CA ASP A 21 11.04 -7.11 1.63
C ASP A 21 10.32 -6.03 0.82
N LEU A 22 10.90 -5.67 -0.33
CA LEU A 22 10.41 -4.64 -1.22
C LEU A 22 10.45 -5.12 -2.67
N GLY A 23 9.36 -4.89 -3.40
CA GLY A 23 9.26 -5.10 -4.84
C GLY A 23 9.29 -3.79 -5.61
N ILE A 24 10.03 -3.75 -6.71
CA ILE A 24 9.98 -2.65 -7.68
C ILE A 24 9.18 -3.16 -8.88
N LEU A 25 8.01 -2.59 -9.13
CA LEU A 25 7.25 -2.90 -10.33
C LEU A 25 7.76 -2.01 -11.47
N LEU A 26 8.51 -2.63 -12.37
CA LEU A 26 9.09 -1.95 -13.53
C LEU A 26 8.07 -1.93 -14.67
N LEU A 27 7.75 -0.75 -15.15
CA LEU A 27 6.76 -0.50 -16.21
C LEU A 27 7.45 0.17 -17.40
N ASP A 28 7.02 -0.16 -18.60
CA ASP A 28 7.49 0.50 -19.82
C ASP A 28 6.62 1.73 -20.11
N SER A 29 7.23 2.90 -20.30
CA SER A 29 6.50 4.16 -20.53
C SER A 29 5.76 4.18 -21.89
N ILE A 30 6.18 3.34 -22.86
CA ILE A 30 5.59 3.27 -24.19
C ILE A 30 4.51 2.20 -24.27
N GLU A 31 4.77 1.02 -23.71
CA GLU A 31 3.79 -0.09 -23.70
C GLU A 31 2.64 0.17 -22.71
N GLY A 32 2.93 0.94 -21.65
CA GLY A 32 1.98 1.20 -20.57
C GLY A 32 1.82 0.00 -19.63
N VAL A 33 0.67 -0.07 -18.94
CA VAL A 33 0.40 -1.10 -17.94
C VAL A 33 -0.26 -2.32 -18.59
N THR A 34 0.40 -3.46 -18.50
CA THR A 34 -0.09 -4.76 -19.01
C THR A 34 -0.96 -5.50 -17.97
N GLU A 35 -1.66 -6.54 -18.41
CA GLU A 35 -2.38 -7.44 -17.48
C GLU A 35 -1.42 -8.20 -16.56
N GLN A 36 -0.22 -8.52 -17.07
CA GLN A 36 0.80 -9.20 -16.27
C GLN A 36 1.29 -8.33 -15.12
N ASP A 37 1.49 -7.03 -15.35
CA ASP A 37 1.87 -6.08 -14.32
C ASP A 37 0.82 -6.01 -13.21
N THR A 38 -0.46 -6.00 -13.60
CA THR A 38 -1.56 -6.00 -12.64
C THR A 38 -1.60 -7.27 -11.79
N LYS A 39 -1.31 -8.44 -12.38
CA LYS A 39 -1.21 -9.71 -11.66
C LYS A 39 -0.03 -9.71 -10.69
N ILE A 40 1.15 -9.23 -11.12
CA ILE A 40 2.35 -9.12 -10.27
C ILE A 40 2.11 -8.15 -9.11
N ALA A 41 1.54 -6.99 -9.38
CA ALA A 41 1.15 -6.03 -8.34
C ALA A 41 0.22 -6.66 -7.29
N GLY A 42 -0.79 -7.42 -7.73
CA GLY A 42 -1.68 -8.18 -6.85
C GLY A 42 -0.95 -9.19 -5.97
N ILE A 43 0.09 -9.86 -6.50
CA ILE A 43 0.92 -10.80 -5.74
C ILE A 43 1.73 -10.08 -4.66
N ILE A 44 2.37 -8.94 -4.99
CA ILE A 44 3.14 -8.12 -4.04
C ILE A 44 2.28 -7.76 -2.83
N ILE A 45 1.07 -7.26 -3.07
CA ILE A 45 0.15 -6.86 -1.99
C ILE A 45 -0.32 -8.06 -1.19
N LYS A 46 -0.73 -9.14 -1.86
CA LYS A 46 -1.19 -10.36 -1.19
C LYS A 46 -0.13 -10.92 -0.24
N GLN A 47 1.14 -10.84 -0.64
CA GLN A 47 2.26 -11.25 0.19
C GLN A 47 2.66 -10.20 1.24
N GLY A 48 2.06 -9.01 1.20
CA GLY A 48 2.33 -7.95 2.15
C GLY A 48 3.72 -7.33 2.00
N ARG A 49 4.21 -7.24 0.77
CA ARG A 49 5.53 -6.64 0.51
C ARG A 49 5.40 -5.15 0.25
N ALA A 50 6.39 -4.38 0.68
CA ALA A 50 6.50 -2.98 0.29
C ALA A 50 6.73 -2.89 -1.22
N CYS A 51 6.29 -1.81 -1.86
CA CYS A 51 6.56 -1.61 -3.28
C CYS A 51 6.49 -0.15 -3.71
N PHE A 52 7.14 0.11 -4.84
CA PHE A 52 6.93 1.31 -5.62
C PHE A 52 6.92 0.99 -7.12
N LEU A 53 6.44 1.92 -7.92
CA LEU A 53 6.35 1.80 -9.37
C LEU A 53 7.53 2.56 -10.00
N LEU A 54 8.23 1.94 -10.94
CA LEU A 54 9.29 2.56 -11.72
C LEU A 54 8.89 2.54 -13.19
N VAL A 55 8.54 3.70 -13.71
CA VAL A 55 8.23 3.89 -15.14
C VAL A 55 9.55 4.12 -15.86
N ASN A 56 9.98 3.09 -16.59
CA ASN A 56 11.24 3.07 -17.35
C ASN A 56 11.05 3.58 -18.77
N LYS A 57 12.16 3.81 -19.46
CA LYS A 57 12.23 4.40 -20.82
C LYS A 57 11.61 5.79 -20.89
N TRP A 58 11.73 6.55 -19.79
CA TRP A 58 11.14 7.88 -19.71
C TRP A 58 11.75 8.89 -20.68
N ASP A 59 13.02 8.65 -21.08
CA ASP A 59 13.73 9.40 -22.14
C ASP A 59 12.96 9.45 -23.45
N LEU A 60 12.20 8.40 -23.78
CA LEU A 60 11.39 8.35 -25.00
C LEU A 60 10.12 9.21 -24.94
N ARG A 61 9.81 9.77 -23.79
CA ARG A 61 8.70 10.70 -23.53
C ARG A 61 9.17 12.10 -23.15
N GLU A 62 10.46 12.39 -23.19
CA GLU A 62 10.99 13.71 -22.92
C GLU A 62 10.45 14.73 -23.94
N GLY A 63 10.05 15.91 -23.43
CA GLY A 63 9.43 16.97 -24.24
C GLY A 63 7.90 16.96 -24.27
N ASP A 64 7.25 15.89 -23.81
CA ASP A 64 5.81 15.84 -23.62
C ASP A 64 5.44 16.31 -22.21
N SER A 65 5.00 17.56 -22.07
CA SER A 65 4.65 18.15 -20.77
C SER A 65 3.42 17.50 -20.10
N GLN A 66 2.61 16.76 -20.85
CA GLN A 66 1.39 16.10 -20.37
C GLN A 66 1.62 14.60 -20.09
N ALA A 67 2.65 14.00 -20.69
CA ALA A 67 2.91 12.56 -20.57
C ALA A 67 2.96 12.05 -19.15
N ARG A 68 3.58 12.79 -18.23
CA ARG A 68 3.68 12.41 -16.83
C ARG A 68 2.31 12.32 -16.16
N GLN A 69 1.47 13.32 -16.37
CA GLN A 69 0.12 13.35 -15.80
C GLN A 69 -0.76 12.25 -16.37
N GLU A 70 -0.65 11.98 -17.68
CA GLU A 70 -1.39 10.90 -18.34
C GLU A 70 -1.01 9.53 -17.77
N VAL A 71 0.29 9.26 -17.65
CA VAL A 71 0.79 8.01 -17.06
C VAL A 71 0.37 7.88 -15.60
N GLU A 72 0.48 8.92 -14.78
CA GLU A 72 0.02 8.88 -13.38
C GLU A 72 -1.48 8.59 -13.28
N LEU A 73 -2.31 9.16 -14.15
CA LEU A 73 -3.75 8.87 -14.21
C LEU A 73 -4.02 7.42 -14.64
N GLU A 74 -3.28 6.91 -15.62
CA GLU A 74 -3.38 5.52 -16.03
C GLU A 74 -3.00 4.58 -14.89
N LEU A 75 -1.89 4.82 -14.21
CA LEU A 75 -1.44 4.03 -13.07
C LEU A 75 -2.51 3.99 -11.96
N ARG A 76 -3.10 5.13 -11.62
CA ARG A 76 -4.20 5.19 -10.63
C ARG A 76 -5.42 4.39 -11.06
N ARG A 77 -5.75 4.39 -12.35
CA ARG A 77 -6.87 3.62 -12.92
C ARG A 77 -6.58 2.12 -12.93
N ARG A 78 -5.37 1.72 -13.31
CA ARG A 78 -4.96 0.31 -13.44
C ARG A 78 -4.63 -0.33 -12.10
N PHE A 79 -4.13 0.46 -11.13
CA PHE A 79 -3.74 0.03 -9.80
C PHE A 79 -4.50 0.78 -8.69
N PRO A 80 -5.85 0.71 -8.63
CA PRO A 80 -6.62 1.44 -7.63
C PRO A 80 -6.33 1.01 -6.19
N PHE A 81 -5.67 -0.12 -6.02
CA PHE A 81 -5.25 -0.69 -4.74
C PHE A 81 -3.80 -0.31 -4.34
N LEU A 82 -3.07 0.42 -5.21
CA LEU A 82 -1.68 0.87 -5.00
C LEU A 82 -1.55 2.40 -4.94
N THR A 83 -2.60 3.10 -4.56
CA THR A 83 -2.59 4.58 -4.51
C THR A 83 -1.52 5.14 -3.56
N TRP A 84 -1.05 4.33 -2.64
CA TRP A 84 -0.01 4.63 -1.66
C TRP A 84 1.42 4.33 -2.14
N ALA A 85 1.58 3.64 -3.26
CA ALA A 85 2.89 3.36 -3.82
C ALA A 85 3.42 4.59 -4.56
N PRO A 86 4.65 5.05 -4.26
CA PRO A 86 5.26 6.12 -5.02
C PRO A 86 5.57 5.69 -6.45
N VAL A 87 5.58 6.66 -7.35
CA VAL A 87 5.92 6.47 -8.75
C VAL A 87 7.22 7.20 -9.04
N LEU A 88 8.19 6.47 -9.57
CA LEU A 88 9.46 7.02 -10.04
C LEU A 88 9.51 6.92 -11.57
N PHE A 89 9.94 7.99 -12.22
CA PHE A 89 10.15 8.05 -13.66
C PHE A 89 11.65 8.09 -13.94
N ALA A 90 12.14 7.14 -14.73
CA ALA A 90 13.56 7.03 -15.01
C ALA A 90 13.81 6.34 -16.37
N SER A 91 15.06 6.37 -16.80
CA SER A 91 15.53 5.60 -17.95
C SER A 91 16.77 4.81 -17.57
N ALA A 92 16.74 3.50 -17.78
CA ALA A 92 17.90 2.65 -17.59
C ALA A 92 19.04 2.97 -18.59
N ALA A 93 18.74 3.63 -19.71
CA ALA A 93 19.73 4.10 -20.67
C ALA A 93 20.49 5.35 -20.16
N HIS A 94 19.91 6.09 -19.21
CA HIS A 94 20.46 7.31 -18.63
C HIS A 94 20.64 7.17 -17.12
N PRO A 95 21.80 6.71 -16.62
CA PRO A 95 22.03 6.40 -15.20
C PRO A 95 21.72 7.57 -14.24
N ASP A 96 21.92 8.81 -14.68
CA ASP A 96 21.66 10.01 -13.87
C ASP A 96 20.16 10.13 -13.48
N SER A 97 19.26 9.62 -14.32
CA SER A 97 17.82 9.58 -14.05
C SER A 97 17.45 8.65 -12.89
N LEU A 98 18.34 7.71 -12.52
CA LEU A 98 18.17 6.75 -11.43
C LEU A 98 18.63 7.30 -10.08
N SER A 99 19.04 8.57 -9.99
CA SER A 99 19.52 9.19 -8.73
C SER A 99 18.53 9.06 -7.56
N GLN A 100 17.22 9.01 -7.85
CA GLN A 100 16.16 8.86 -6.85
C GLN A 100 15.82 7.39 -6.49
N LEU A 101 16.43 6.41 -7.17
CA LEU A 101 16.12 4.99 -6.95
C LEU A 101 16.43 4.55 -5.53
N PHE A 102 17.69 4.69 -5.09
CA PHE A 102 18.11 4.30 -3.73
C PHE A 102 17.43 5.14 -2.63
N PRO A 103 17.36 6.47 -2.74
CA PRO A 103 16.57 7.26 -1.79
C PRO A 103 15.10 6.81 -1.66
N THR A 104 14.48 6.37 -2.75
CA THR A 104 13.11 5.85 -2.72
C THR A 104 13.04 4.48 -2.03
N ILE A 105 14.00 3.58 -2.30
CA ILE A 105 14.12 2.29 -1.60
C ILE A 105 14.23 2.52 -0.09
N ASP A 106 15.15 3.39 0.34
CA ASP A 106 15.39 3.67 1.76
C ASP A 106 14.15 4.26 2.45
N ARG A 107 13.47 5.21 1.80
CA ARG A 107 12.25 5.83 2.31
C ARG A 107 11.11 4.83 2.45
N VAL A 108 10.88 4.01 1.44
CA VAL A 108 9.85 2.97 1.45
C VAL A 108 10.16 1.89 2.49
N PHE A 109 11.42 1.46 2.59
CA PHE A 109 11.83 0.46 3.58
C PHE A 109 11.73 1.00 5.01
N ALA A 110 12.08 2.26 5.23
CA ALA A 110 11.89 2.92 6.52
C ALA A 110 10.41 2.97 6.92
N ALA A 111 9.51 3.29 5.98
CA ALA A 111 8.07 3.25 6.21
C ALA A 111 7.56 1.83 6.49
N PHE A 112 8.08 0.82 5.78
CA PHE A 112 7.73 -0.59 5.96
C PHE A 112 8.14 -1.14 7.33
N SER A 113 9.26 -0.66 7.86
CA SER A 113 9.81 -1.06 9.17
C SER A 113 9.29 -0.20 10.32
N LYS A 114 8.50 0.84 10.03
CA LYS A 114 8.08 1.85 10.99
C LYS A 114 7.26 1.25 12.12
N ARG A 115 7.61 1.62 13.36
CA ARG A 115 6.88 1.27 14.57
C ARG A 115 6.27 2.51 15.19
N ILE A 116 4.97 2.47 15.44
CA ILE A 116 4.24 3.55 16.12
C ILE A 116 4.00 3.13 17.58
N PRO A 117 4.35 3.98 18.56
CA PRO A 117 4.08 3.70 19.96
C PRO A 117 2.58 3.57 20.24
N THR A 118 2.20 2.61 21.09
CA THR A 118 0.79 2.35 21.42
C THR A 118 0.08 3.58 21.97
N GLY A 119 0.76 4.42 22.75
CA GLY A 119 0.20 5.67 23.27
C GLY A 119 -0.19 6.65 22.17
N ALA A 120 0.68 6.82 21.15
CA ALA A 120 0.41 7.67 19.99
C ALA A 120 -0.77 7.14 19.17
N LEU A 121 -0.82 5.82 18.92
CA LEU A 121 -1.93 5.18 18.22
C LEU A 121 -3.28 5.36 18.94
N ASN A 122 -3.28 5.31 20.27
CA ASN A 122 -4.52 5.49 21.01
C ASN A 122 -4.96 6.95 21.08
N LYS A 123 -4.02 7.91 21.15
CA LYS A 123 -4.34 9.33 21.01
C LYS A 123 -4.97 9.61 19.64
N PHE A 124 -4.32 9.18 18.57
CA PHE A 124 -4.82 9.24 17.20
C PHE A 124 -6.22 8.61 17.07
N LEU A 125 -6.43 7.40 17.61
CA LEU A 125 -7.72 6.73 17.55
C LEU A 125 -8.81 7.53 18.25
N GLN A 126 -8.53 8.14 19.43
CA GLN A 126 -9.51 8.96 20.15
C GLN A 126 -9.90 10.22 19.36
N GLU A 127 -8.95 10.86 18.69
CA GLU A 127 -9.21 12.02 17.84
C GLU A 127 -10.13 11.64 16.67
N ILE A 128 -9.88 10.50 16.02
CA ILE A 128 -10.76 9.99 14.96
C ILE A 128 -12.13 9.64 15.49
N LEU A 129 -12.24 8.95 16.63
CA LEU A 129 -13.51 8.53 17.20
C LEU A 129 -14.37 9.70 17.67
N ALA A 130 -13.78 10.85 17.94
CA ALA A 130 -14.51 12.07 18.28
C ALA A 130 -15.31 12.63 17.10
N THR A 131 -14.80 12.47 15.87
CA THR A 131 -15.43 12.95 14.63
C THR A 131 -16.12 11.84 13.83
N HIS A 132 -15.56 10.63 13.87
CA HIS A 132 -16.06 9.45 13.15
C HIS A 132 -16.21 8.26 14.09
N PRO A 133 -17.29 8.22 14.89
CA PRO A 133 -17.50 7.16 15.88
C PRO A 133 -17.61 5.78 15.22
N LEU A 134 -17.31 4.73 16.01
CA LEU A 134 -17.43 3.35 15.54
C LEU A 134 -18.84 3.05 15.02
N PRO A 135 -18.95 2.27 13.92
CA PRO A 135 -20.25 1.87 13.38
C PRO A 135 -21.07 1.10 14.41
N VAL A 136 -22.37 1.39 14.47
CA VAL A 136 -23.34 0.70 15.35
C VAL A 136 -24.37 -0.03 14.50
N ARG A 137 -24.74 -1.22 14.90
CA ARG A 137 -25.81 -1.97 14.25
C ARG A 137 -27.17 -1.28 14.52
N LYS A 138 -27.94 -1.01 13.44
CA LYS A 138 -29.29 -0.43 13.56
C LYS A 138 -30.14 -1.19 14.59
N GLY A 139 -30.77 -0.46 15.52
CA GLY A 139 -31.73 -1.00 16.48
C GLY A 139 -31.17 -1.38 17.87
N LYS A 140 -29.89 -1.13 18.15
CA LYS A 140 -29.36 -1.25 19.53
C LYS A 140 -28.99 0.12 20.08
N PRO A 141 -29.39 0.47 21.34
CA PRO A 141 -29.01 1.74 21.93
C PRO A 141 -27.50 1.85 22.02
N THR A 142 -26.98 2.93 21.50
CA THR A 142 -25.55 3.25 21.47
C THR A 142 -25.14 3.70 22.88
N LYS A 143 -24.74 2.77 23.74
CA LYS A 143 -23.72 3.16 24.71
C LYS A 143 -22.48 3.42 23.84
N ILE A 144 -22.12 4.69 23.71
CA ILE A 144 -20.90 5.14 23.03
C ILE A 144 -19.77 4.25 23.54
N THR A 145 -19.25 3.40 22.65
CA THR A 145 -18.18 2.46 23.00
C THR A 145 -16.89 3.27 23.15
N LYS A 146 -16.77 3.98 24.28
CA LYS A 146 -15.57 4.76 24.67
C LYS A 146 -14.31 3.89 24.85
N SER A 147 -14.38 2.61 24.55
CA SER A 147 -13.32 1.65 24.85
C SER A 147 -12.81 0.90 23.62
N ALA A 148 -12.57 1.62 22.53
CA ALA A 148 -11.71 1.09 21.48
C ALA A 148 -10.25 1.40 21.80
N PHE A 149 -9.39 0.48 21.38
CA PHE A 149 -7.96 0.64 21.56
C PHE A 149 -7.23 0.03 20.36
N MET A 150 -6.11 0.61 19.97
CA MET A 150 -5.32 0.16 18.82
C MET A 150 -3.87 -0.06 19.23
N THR A 151 -3.28 -1.12 18.70
CA THR A 151 -1.84 -1.36 18.82
C THR A 151 -1.26 -1.89 17.51
N GLN A 152 -0.01 -1.61 17.25
CA GLN A 152 0.72 -2.21 16.15
C GLN A 152 1.33 -3.54 16.63
N VAL A 153 0.87 -4.65 16.06
CA VAL A 153 1.29 -6.00 16.46
C VAL A 153 2.47 -6.52 15.64
N ALA A 154 2.69 -5.98 14.45
CA ALA A 154 3.84 -6.33 13.60
C ALA A 154 4.30 -5.13 12.76
N THR A 155 5.54 -5.22 12.29
CA THR A 155 6.10 -4.46 11.17
C THR A 155 6.38 -5.42 10.02
N GLN A 156 6.64 -4.94 8.82
CA GLN A 156 7.08 -5.73 7.64
C GLN A 156 6.12 -6.88 7.23
N PRO A 157 4.85 -6.64 6.96
CA PRO A 157 4.20 -5.33 6.83
C PRO A 157 3.68 -4.81 8.18
N PRO A 158 3.39 -3.51 8.29
CA PRO A 158 2.68 -2.96 9.44
C PRO A 158 1.31 -3.61 9.62
N VAL A 159 1.08 -4.19 10.79
CA VAL A 159 -0.19 -4.81 11.17
C VAL A 159 -0.72 -4.13 12.42
N PHE A 160 -1.92 -3.58 12.32
CA PHE A 160 -2.60 -2.92 13.45
C PHE A 160 -3.78 -3.74 13.91
N ALA A 161 -3.87 -3.96 15.22
CA ALA A 161 -5.00 -4.61 15.85
C ALA A 161 -5.89 -3.56 16.52
N LEU A 162 -7.14 -3.47 16.04
CA LEU A 162 -8.20 -2.65 16.62
C LEU A 162 -9.04 -3.51 17.57
N PHE A 163 -9.03 -3.19 18.84
CA PHE A 163 -9.82 -3.87 19.87
C PHE A 163 -11.10 -3.09 20.14
N VAL A 164 -12.24 -3.75 19.98
CA VAL A 164 -13.58 -3.16 20.12
C VAL A 164 -14.53 -4.11 20.86
N GLY A 165 -15.58 -3.57 21.47
CA GLY A 165 -16.58 -4.40 22.14
C GLY A 165 -17.39 -5.29 21.20
N HIS A 166 -17.61 -4.83 19.95
CA HIS A 166 -18.42 -5.54 18.94
C HIS A 166 -17.70 -5.56 17.59
N PRO A 167 -16.81 -6.55 17.34
CA PRO A 167 -16.06 -6.69 16.09
C PRO A 167 -16.95 -6.74 14.85
N ASP A 168 -18.09 -7.41 14.93
CA ASP A 168 -19.03 -7.61 13.81
C ASP A 168 -19.66 -6.30 13.29
N ASN A 169 -19.57 -5.23 14.05
CA ASN A 169 -20.06 -3.92 13.62
C ASN A 169 -19.04 -3.18 12.72
N ILE A 170 -17.78 -3.59 12.75
CA ILE A 170 -16.71 -2.92 12.00
C ILE A 170 -16.76 -3.39 10.55
N THR A 171 -17.15 -2.48 9.67
CA THR A 171 -17.26 -2.76 8.24
C THR A 171 -15.89 -2.66 7.53
N PRO A 172 -15.70 -3.35 6.38
CA PRO A 172 -14.51 -3.16 5.55
C PRO A 172 -14.30 -1.71 5.11
N ALA A 173 -15.38 -0.95 4.92
CA ALA A 173 -15.30 0.47 4.58
C ALA A 173 -14.70 1.29 5.72
N TYR A 174 -15.08 1.01 6.97
CA TYR A 174 -14.51 1.68 8.13
C TYR A 174 -13.03 1.34 8.35
N LEU A 175 -12.64 0.10 8.09
CA LEU A 175 -11.23 -0.30 8.15
C LEU A 175 -10.39 0.43 7.09
N ARG A 176 -10.90 0.55 5.85
CA ARG A 176 -10.23 1.34 4.81
C ARG A 176 -10.12 2.83 5.18
N PHE A 177 -11.16 3.38 5.81
CA PHE A 177 -11.11 4.74 6.34
C PHE A 177 -10.00 4.89 7.38
N LEU A 178 -9.92 4.00 8.38
CA LEU A 178 -8.86 4.02 9.39
C LEU A 178 -7.46 3.82 8.78
N GLU A 179 -7.33 2.97 7.78
CA GLU A 179 -6.08 2.78 7.05
C GLU A 179 -5.64 4.06 6.35
N ASN A 180 -6.56 4.77 5.68
CA ASN A 180 -6.26 6.04 5.03
C ASN A 180 -5.85 7.10 6.06
N GLN A 181 -6.51 7.17 7.20
CA GLN A 181 -6.15 8.09 8.28
C GLN A 181 -4.78 7.77 8.89
N LEU A 182 -4.44 6.48 9.05
CA LEU A 182 -3.10 6.05 9.48
C LEU A 182 -2.02 6.46 8.47
N ARG A 183 -2.33 6.41 7.16
CA ARG A 183 -1.41 6.85 6.11
C ARG A 183 -1.21 8.37 6.13
N GLU A 184 -2.29 9.11 6.31
CA GLU A 184 -2.27 10.56 6.36
C GLU A 184 -1.45 11.07 7.56
N GLU A 185 -1.64 10.47 8.74
CA GLU A 185 -0.96 10.88 9.98
C GLU A 185 0.50 10.40 10.05
N TYR A 186 0.75 9.13 9.66
CA TYR A 186 2.06 8.51 9.89
C TYR A 186 2.88 8.24 8.62
N GLY A 187 2.35 8.50 7.43
CA GLY A 187 2.97 8.20 6.16
C GLY A 187 2.67 6.76 5.69
N PHE A 188 3.60 5.83 5.78
CA PHE A 188 3.50 4.47 5.22
C PHE A 188 3.49 4.45 3.68
N GLU A 189 4.23 5.37 3.07
CA GLU A 189 4.48 5.39 1.63
C GLU A 189 5.08 4.06 1.16
N GLY A 190 4.60 3.55 0.04
CA GLY A 190 5.09 2.29 -0.54
C GLY A 190 4.84 1.04 0.31
N THR A 191 3.96 1.11 1.31
CA THR A 191 3.82 0.07 2.33
C THR A 191 2.37 -0.38 2.47
N PRO A 192 2.07 -1.68 2.34
CA PRO A 192 0.73 -2.18 2.63
C PRO A 192 0.48 -2.18 4.14
N ILE A 193 -0.70 -1.68 4.56
CA ILE A 193 -1.14 -1.76 5.95
C ILE A 193 -2.15 -2.91 6.08
N ARG A 194 -2.06 -3.66 7.17
CA ARG A 194 -3.05 -4.69 7.51
C ARG A 194 -3.78 -4.31 8.80
N MET A 195 -5.10 -4.36 8.74
CA MET A 195 -5.96 -4.09 9.89
C MET A 195 -6.59 -5.40 10.38
N LEU A 196 -6.47 -5.67 11.68
CA LEU A 196 -7.12 -6.78 12.35
C LEU A 196 -8.14 -6.22 13.35
N VAL A 197 -9.35 -6.81 13.38
CA VAL A 197 -10.34 -6.48 14.39
C VAL A 197 -10.37 -7.60 15.43
N ARG A 198 -10.35 -7.23 16.70
CA ARG A 198 -10.35 -8.15 17.83
C ARG A 198 -11.42 -7.72 18.85
N LYS A 199 -11.99 -8.69 19.50
CA LYS A 199 -12.86 -8.46 20.66
C LYS A 199 -12.00 -8.03 21.85
N LYS A 200 -12.47 -6.99 22.53
CA LYS A 200 -11.89 -6.53 23.80
C LYS A 200 -12.31 -7.44 24.94
#